data_48e658f1906f78a2d52ef14a82004593
#
_entry.id   48e658f1906f78a2d52ef14a82004593
#
_cell.length_a   1.000
_cell.length_b   1.000
_cell.length_c   1.000
_cell.angle_alpha   90.00
_cell.angle_beta   90.00
_cell.angle_gamma   90.00
#
_symmetry.space_group_name_H-M   'P 1'
#
loop_
_entity.id
_entity.type
_entity.pdbx_description
1 polymer ?
#
loop_
_entity_poly.entity_id
_entity_poly.type
_entity_poly.pdbx_seq_one_letter_code
_entity_poly.pdbx_strand_id
1 'polypeptide(L)'
;MKKNFSKKLQAILKLAKEEAIRLGHSYVGSEHLLIGLLKIKSGVSYKIFELYDVNVKSIIKMIEDLISGTESTMALGHLPLSMRAERVLKNAYLEASSRNSNVADDEHLLLAMLREKEGIVFEVLNSLDLDFDTVCELVDGENSDAEDLYGIDDNKSEEKTPTLDHFSRDITQLAKKGKLDPVIGREKEIERVAQVLARRKKNNPVLIGEPGVGKTAIIEGLAQRIIQKTVPRLLHNKRILSLDLAALVSGTKYRGQFEERLKSIMNELESRKNLIIFIDELHTLVGAGGASGSLDASNMFKPSLARGDLHCIGATTLNEYRQHIEKDGALERRFQKIIINSPSVNESIEILMGLKDRYEDHHNVKYSNEAIDACVHLSERYITDRFLPDKAIDILDEAGARSHMFNAVSYTHLRAHETDSYLVCRLLLE
;
A
#
# COMPACT_ATOMS: atom_id res chain seq x y z
N MET A 1 -30.22 4.45 20.40
CA MET A 1 -29.08 4.37 19.49
C MET A 1 -29.56 4.63 18.07
N LYS A 2 -29.11 5.71 17.42
CA LYS A 2 -29.43 5.96 16.00
C LYS A 2 -28.64 4.91 15.18
N LYS A 3 -29.35 3.98 14.56
CA LYS A 3 -28.77 3.00 13.63
C LYS A 3 -28.29 3.76 12.41
N ASN A 4 -27.00 3.78 12.15
CA ASN A 4 -26.44 4.40 10.96
C ASN A 4 -26.54 3.41 9.78
N PHE A 5 -27.48 3.65 8.88
CA PHE A 5 -27.62 2.93 7.63
C PHE A 5 -27.01 3.75 6.49
N SER A 6 -26.36 3.09 5.55
CA SER A 6 -25.83 3.72 4.35
C SER A 6 -26.94 4.37 3.50
N LYS A 7 -26.57 5.26 2.60
CA LYS A 7 -27.53 5.84 1.64
C LYS A 7 -28.15 4.76 0.76
N LYS A 8 -27.40 3.70 0.43
CA LYS A 8 -27.89 2.56 -0.36
C LYS A 8 -28.92 1.75 0.43
N LEU A 9 -28.62 1.39 1.67
CA LEU A 9 -29.55 0.65 2.53
C LEU A 9 -30.83 1.43 2.78
N GLN A 10 -30.75 2.76 2.92
CA GLN A 10 -31.93 3.62 3.00
C GLN A 10 -32.75 3.60 1.71
N ALA A 11 -32.12 3.56 0.54
CA ALA A 11 -32.79 3.41 -0.76
C ALA A 11 -33.48 2.04 -0.88
N ILE A 12 -32.81 0.95 -0.43
CA ILE A 12 -33.40 -0.39 -0.36
C ILE A 12 -34.69 -0.37 0.49
N LEU A 13 -34.61 0.22 1.67
CA LEU A 13 -35.76 0.33 2.56
C LEU A 13 -36.93 1.12 1.94
N LYS A 14 -36.62 2.16 1.16
CA LYS A 14 -37.63 2.93 0.43
C LYS A 14 -38.28 2.09 -0.66
N LEU A 15 -37.50 1.41 -1.47
CA LEU A 15 -37.99 0.48 -2.50
C LEU A 15 -38.81 -0.66 -1.90
N ALA A 16 -38.36 -1.24 -0.79
CA ALA A 16 -39.11 -2.29 -0.10
C ALA A 16 -40.51 -1.81 0.37
N LYS A 17 -40.62 -0.57 0.85
CA LYS A 17 -41.91 0.04 1.19
C LYS A 17 -42.81 0.26 -0.01
N GLU A 18 -42.24 0.76 -1.13
CA GLU A 18 -42.95 0.96 -2.38
C GLU A 18 -43.50 -0.36 -2.91
N GLU A 19 -42.71 -1.45 -2.82
CA GLU A 19 -43.14 -2.79 -3.23
C GLU A 19 -44.21 -3.38 -2.33
N ALA A 20 -44.11 -3.19 -1.00
CA ALA A 20 -45.17 -3.61 -0.06
C ALA A 20 -46.50 -2.93 -0.38
N ILE A 21 -46.45 -1.63 -0.72
CA ILE A 21 -47.66 -0.88 -1.15
C ILE A 21 -48.18 -1.42 -2.48
N ARG A 22 -47.29 -1.65 -3.43
CA ARG A 22 -47.66 -2.19 -4.78
C ARG A 22 -48.35 -3.54 -4.69
N LEU A 23 -47.89 -4.40 -3.78
CA LEU A 23 -48.44 -5.73 -3.52
C LEU A 23 -49.66 -5.72 -2.58
N GLY A 24 -50.04 -4.56 -2.03
CA GLY A 24 -51.20 -4.41 -1.16
C GLY A 24 -51.06 -4.92 0.26
N HIS A 25 -49.78 -5.05 0.73
CA HIS A 25 -49.47 -5.54 2.08
C HIS A 25 -49.55 -4.44 3.12
N SER A 26 -49.95 -4.78 4.34
CA SER A 26 -50.07 -3.86 5.48
C SER A 26 -48.79 -3.68 6.29
N TYR A 27 -47.71 -4.39 5.93
CA TYR A 27 -46.40 -4.34 6.58
C TYR A 27 -45.26 -4.57 5.57
N VAL A 28 -44.04 -4.19 5.94
CA VAL A 28 -42.83 -4.49 5.14
C VAL A 28 -42.15 -5.72 5.73
N GLY A 29 -42.18 -6.84 5.01
CA GLY A 29 -41.54 -8.10 5.37
C GLY A 29 -40.11 -8.21 4.85
N SER A 30 -39.43 -9.30 5.21
CA SER A 30 -38.08 -9.64 4.70
C SER A 30 -38.05 -9.85 3.18
N GLU A 31 -39.14 -10.38 2.63
CA GLU A 31 -39.36 -10.59 1.21
C GLU A 31 -39.37 -9.26 0.42
N HIS A 32 -39.97 -8.22 0.97
CA HIS A 32 -39.93 -6.88 0.37
C HIS A 32 -38.55 -6.26 0.42
N LEU A 33 -37.78 -6.54 1.50
CA LEU A 33 -36.39 -6.12 1.61
C LEU A 33 -35.53 -6.81 0.55
N LEU A 34 -35.75 -8.10 0.26
CA LEU A 34 -35.05 -8.83 -0.80
C LEU A 34 -35.39 -8.27 -2.18
N ILE A 35 -36.68 -7.98 -2.46
CA ILE A 35 -37.09 -7.33 -3.72
C ILE A 35 -36.42 -5.96 -3.87
N GLY A 36 -36.36 -5.17 -2.79
CA GLY A 36 -35.68 -3.89 -2.77
C GLY A 36 -34.19 -4.01 -3.06
N LEU A 37 -33.53 -5.02 -2.51
CA LEU A 37 -32.12 -5.33 -2.71
C LEU A 37 -31.85 -5.74 -4.19
N LEU A 38 -32.67 -6.61 -4.77
CA LEU A 38 -32.58 -7.06 -6.16
C LEU A 38 -32.83 -5.92 -7.18
N LYS A 39 -33.59 -4.89 -6.83
CA LYS A 39 -33.89 -3.75 -7.73
C LYS A 39 -32.77 -2.71 -7.78
N ILE A 40 -31.88 -2.67 -6.79
CA ILE A 40 -30.74 -1.78 -6.80
C ILE A 40 -29.65 -2.40 -7.67
N LYS A 41 -29.31 -1.72 -8.77
CA LYS A 41 -28.26 -2.13 -9.72
C LYS A 41 -26.88 -1.58 -9.35
N SER A 42 -26.57 -1.52 -8.05
CA SER A 42 -25.29 -1.00 -7.56
C SER A 42 -25.01 -1.57 -6.18
N GLY A 43 -23.73 -1.82 -5.86
CA GLY A 43 -23.30 -2.37 -4.58
C GLY A 43 -22.71 -3.76 -4.70
N VAL A 44 -22.21 -4.27 -3.57
CA VAL A 44 -21.56 -5.59 -3.47
C VAL A 44 -22.59 -6.69 -3.74
N SER A 45 -23.79 -6.57 -3.17
CA SER A 45 -24.86 -7.55 -3.38
C SER A 45 -25.26 -7.69 -4.85
N TYR A 46 -25.31 -6.58 -5.61
CA TYR A 46 -25.60 -6.64 -7.04
C TYR A 46 -24.56 -7.42 -7.83
N LYS A 47 -23.27 -7.20 -7.52
CA LYS A 47 -22.16 -7.93 -8.17
C LYS A 47 -22.21 -9.43 -7.85
N ILE A 48 -22.56 -9.80 -6.60
CA ILE A 48 -22.77 -11.20 -6.22
C ILE A 48 -23.89 -11.83 -7.05
N PHE A 49 -25.04 -11.16 -7.19
CA PHE A 49 -26.12 -11.65 -8.02
C PHE A 49 -25.75 -11.77 -9.51
N GLU A 50 -24.91 -10.87 -10.01
CA GLU A 50 -24.40 -10.92 -11.39
C GLU A 50 -23.40 -12.07 -11.58
N LEU A 51 -22.55 -12.35 -10.60
CA LEU A 51 -21.60 -13.46 -10.60
C LEU A 51 -22.30 -14.82 -10.66
N TYR A 52 -23.46 -14.95 -10.01
CA TYR A 52 -24.28 -16.16 -10.02
C TYR A 52 -25.31 -16.20 -11.18
N ASP A 53 -25.17 -15.31 -12.16
CA ASP A 53 -26.07 -15.20 -13.33
C ASP A 53 -27.55 -15.15 -12.93
N VAL A 54 -27.84 -14.45 -11.83
CA VAL A 54 -29.17 -14.37 -11.21
C VAL A 54 -30.12 -13.57 -12.08
N ASN A 55 -31.15 -14.22 -12.62
CA ASN A 55 -32.20 -13.52 -13.38
C ASN A 55 -33.17 -12.80 -12.42
N VAL A 56 -32.84 -11.54 -12.10
CA VAL A 56 -33.58 -10.68 -11.15
C VAL A 56 -35.09 -10.67 -11.43
N LYS A 57 -35.52 -10.65 -12.69
CA LYS A 57 -36.94 -10.61 -13.06
C LYS A 57 -37.68 -11.90 -12.68
N SER A 58 -37.04 -13.06 -12.92
CA SER A 58 -37.60 -14.36 -12.59
C SER A 58 -37.73 -14.55 -11.07
N ILE A 59 -36.77 -14.06 -10.32
CA ILE A 59 -36.77 -14.17 -8.85
C ILE A 59 -37.84 -13.26 -8.24
N ILE A 60 -37.93 -12.02 -8.69
CA ILE A 60 -38.99 -11.11 -8.22
C ILE A 60 -40.36 -11.75 -8.47
N LYS A 61 -40.59 -12.34 -9.66
CA LYS A 61 -41.84 -13.02 -9.97
C LYS A 61 -42.06 -14.22 -9.05
N MET A 62 -41.04 -15.04 -8.78
CA MET A 62 -41.14 -16.17 -7.86
C MET A 62 -41.51 -15.71 -6.44
N ILE A 63 -40.93 -14.63 -5.95
CA ILE A 63 -41.27 -14.05 -4.65
C ILE A 63 -42.73 -13.54 -4.66
N GLU A 64 -43.13 -12.84 -5.70
CA GLU A 64 -44.51 -12.35 -5.86
C GLU A 64 -45.52 -13.50 -5.85
N ASP A 65 -45.27 -14.60 -6.58
CA ASP A 65 -46.13 -15.79 -6.63
C ASP A 65 -46.24 -16.47 -5.24
N LEU A 66 -45.14 -16.50 -4.46
CA LEU A 66 -45.13 -17.07 -3.12
C LEU A 66 -45.84 -16.19 -2.07
N ILE A 67 -45.92 -14.88 -2.29
CA ILE A 67 -46.55 -13.91 -1.37
C ILE A 67 -48.03 -13.68 -1.71
N SER A 68 -48.44 -13.92 -2.95
CA SER A 68 -49.79 -13.61 -3.46
C SER A 68 -50.94 -14.37 -2.74
N GLY A 69 -50.66 -15.21 -1.73
CA GLY A 69 -51.63 -15.94 -0.93
C GLY A 69 -52.03 -15.28 0.38
N THR A 70 -51.48 -14.14 0.75
CA THR A 70 -51.78 -13.43 2.00
C THR A 70 -52.77 -12.28 1.78
N GLU A 71 -53.84 -12.21 2.63
CA GLU A 71 -54.94 -11.26 2.50
C GLU A 71 -54.48 -9.80 2.41
N SER A 72 -54.90 -9.12 1.35
CA SER A 72 -54.63 -7.70 1.12
C SER A 72 -55.59 -6.82 1.89
N THR A 73 -55.10 -6.16 2.94
CA THR A 73 -55.76 -5.06 3.60
C THR A 73 -55.09 -3.75 3.26
N MET A 74 -55.79 -2.84 2.58
CA MET A 74 -55.26 -1.50 2.27
C MET A 74 -54.98 -0.73 3.54
N ALA A 75 -53.71 -0.58 3.88
CA ALA A 75 -53.26 0.32 4.94
C ALA A 75 -52.89 1.69 4.34
N LEU A 76 -53.72 2.69 4.60
CA LEU A 76 -53.42 4.09 4.34
C LEU A 76 -52.56 4.61 5.52
N GLY A 77 -51.24 4.75 5.33
CA GLY A 77 -50.38 5.34 6.35
C GLY A 77 -48.97 4.77 6.40
N HIS A 78 -48.33 4.93 7.51
CA HIS A 78 -46.97 4.47 7.77
C HIS A 78 -46.94 2.93 7.90
N LEU A 79 -46.36 2.23 6.93
CA LEU A 79 -46.22 0.77 6.97
C LEU A 79 -45.17 0.35 8.01
N PRO A 80 -45.56 -0.44 9.02
CA PRO A 80 -44.61 -0.98 9.99
C PRO A 80 -43.74 -2.08 9.38
N LEU A 81 -42.56 -2.32 9.94
CA LEU A 81 -41.74 -3.47 9.63
C LEU A 81 -42.31 -4.72 10.30
N SER A 82 -42.24 -5.86 9.66
CA SER A 82 -42.53 -7.14 10.31
C SER A 82 -41.45 -7.47 11.34
N MET A 83 -41.75 -8.29 12.34
CA MET A 83 -40.78 -8.73 13.37
C MET A 83 -39.58 -9.40 12.74
N ARG A 84 -39.75 -10.10 11.62
CA ARG A 84 -38.66 -10.75 10.86
C ARG A 84 -37.82 -9.71 10.13
N ALA A 85 -38.39 -8.73 9.47
CA ALA A 85 -37.69 -7.64 8.82
C ALA A 85 -36.88 -6.79 9.83
N GLU A 86 -37.43 -6.53 11.01
CA GLU A 86 -36.70 -5.85 12.08
C GLU A 86 -35.49 -6.67 12.58
N ARG A 87 -35.64 -8.00 12.69
CA ARG A 87 -34.56 -8.90 13.08
C ARG A 87 -33.45 -8.92 12.03
N VAL A 88 -33.78 -9.04 10.75
CA VAL A 88 -32.82 -8.97 9.63
C VAL A 88 -32.05 -7.65 9.66
N LEU A 89 -32.70 -6.51 9.82
CA LEU A 89 -32.04 -5.21 9.89
C LEU A 89 -31.16 -5.06 11.15
N LYS A 90 -31.54 -5.69 12.27
CA LYS A 90 -30.69 -5.73 13.47
C LYS A 90 -29.47 -6.58 13.24
N ASN A 91 -29.63 -7.75 12.59
CA ASN A 91 -28.54 -8.65 12.26
C ASN A 91 -27.60 -8.00 11.23
N ALA A 92 -28.10 -7.28 10.23
CA ALA A 92 -27.28 -6.52 9.29
C ALA A 92 -26.36 -5.50 10.00
N TYR A 93 -26.86 -4.84 11.04
CA TYR A 93 -26.03 -3.95 11.84
C TYR A 93 -24.97 -4.71 12.67
N LEU A 94 -25.30 -5.89 13.19
CA LEU A 94 -24.34 -6.74 13.90
C LEU A 94 -23.27 -7.27 12.96
N GLU A 95 -23.63 -7.67 11.74
CA GLU A 95 -22.67 -8.09 10.70
C GLU A 95 -21.73 -6.93 10.31
N ALA A 96 -22.25 -5.70 10.16
CA ALA A 96 -21.41 -4.54 9.93
C ALA A 96 -20.43 -4.29 11.08
N SER A 97 -20.92 -4.37 12.32
CA SER A 97 -20.08 -4.18 13.51
C SER A 97 -19.00 -5.25 13.67
N SER A 98 -19.28 -6.52 13.32
CA SER A 98 -18.30 -7.61 13.36
C SER A 98 -17.19 -7.43 12.34
N ARG A 99 -17.43 -6.66 11.27
CA ARG A 99 -16.48 -6.32 10.20
C ARG A 99 -15.85 -4.94 10.35
N ASN A 100 -15.88 -4.37 11.57
CA ASN A 100 -15.36 -3.04 11.87
C ASN A 100 -15.98 -1.89 11.06
N SER A 101 -17.17 -2.09 10.49
CA SER A 101 -17.93 -1.05 9.81
C SER A 101 -18.92 -0.40 10.78
N ASN A 102 -18.89 0.93 10.89
CA ASN A 102 -19.84 1.71 11.70
C ASN A 102 -21.19 1.92 11.00
N VAL A 103 -21.32 1.50 9.75
CA VAL A 103 -22.49 1.73 8.90
C VAL A 103 -22.89 0.41 8.23
N ALA A 104 -24.17 0.01 8.36
CA ALA A 104 -24.67 -1.16 7.65
C ALA A 104 -25.00 -0.79 6.19
N ASP A 105 -24.50 -1.58 5.23
CA ASP A 105 -24.72 -1.42 3.80
C ASP A 105 -25.44 -2.64 3.19
N ASP A 106 -25.59 -2.69 1.86
CA ASP A 106 -26.32 -3.72 1.11
C ASP A 106 -25.79 -5.15 1.34
N GLU A 107 -24.46 -5.34 1.38
CA GLU A 107 -23.83 -6.62 1.65
C GLU A 107 -24.15 -7.17 3.03
N HIS A 108 -24.17 -6.31 4.04
CA HIS A 108 -24.52 -6.71 5.40
C HIS A 108 -25.99 -7.13 5.52
N LEU A 109 -26.86 -6.52 4.68
CA LEU A 109 -28.25 -6.92 4.61
C LEU A 109 -28.41 -8.30 3.96
N LEU A 110 -27.65 -8.58 2.87
CA LEU A 110 -27.66 -9.89 2.21
C LEU A 110 -27.19 -10.99 3.14
N LEU A 111 -26.08 -10.78 3.84
CA LEU A 111 -25.53 -11.72 4.84
C LEU A 111 -26.52 -11.97 5.98
N ALA A 112 -27.20 -10.92 6.49
CA ALA A 112 -28.21 -11.05 7.52
C ALA A 112 -29.43 -11.87 7.05
N MET A 113 -29.80 -11.77 5.77
CA MET A 113 -30.86 -12.58 5.19
C MET A 113 -30.47 -14.06 5.05
N LEU A 114 -29.25 -14.36 4.63
CA LEU A 114 -28.71 -15.71 4.53
C LEU A 114 -28.56 -16.40 5.90
N ARG A 115 -28.33 -15.62 6.96
CA ARG A 115 -28.23 -16.13 8.32
C ARG A 115 -29.56 -16.56 8.93
N GLU A 116 -30.67 -16.03 8.43
CA GLU A 116 -32.01 -16.46 8.82
C GLU A 116 -32.38 -17.77 8.08
N LYS A 117 -32.24 -18.90 8.77
CA LYS A 117 -32.47 -20.25 8.20
C LYS A 117 -33.95 -20.61 8.03
N GLU A 118 -34.86 -19.64 8.04
CA GLU A 118 -36.31 -19.83 7.95
C GLU A 118 -36.98 -18.78 7.07
N GLY A 119 -37.99 -19.19 6.29
CA GLY A 119 -38.87 -18.31 5.53
C GLY A 119 -38.56 -18.22 4.03
N ILE A 120 -39.44 -17.53 3.31
CA ILE A 120 -39.44 -17.40 1.84
C ILE A 120 -38.10 -16.89 1.32
N VAL A 121 -37.48 -15.93 2.00
CA VAL A 121 -36.21 -15.35 1.60
C VAL A 121 -35.09 -16.39 1.60
N PHE A 122 -35.04 -17.24 2.64
CA PHE A 122 -34.04 -18.31 2.71
C PHE A 122 -34.25 -19.35 1.62
N GLU A 123 -35.51 -19.77 1.39
CA GLU A 123 -35.82 -20.74 0.32
C GLU A 123 -35.43 -20.21 -1.07
N VAL A 124 -35.70 -18.95 -1.34
CA VAL A 124 -35.34 -18.30 -2.61
C VAL A 124 -33.82 -18.19 -2.77
N LEU A 125 -33.09 -17.72 -1.74
CA LEU A 125 -31.64 -17.58 -1.82
C LEU A 125 -30.93 -18.94 -1.89
N ASN A 126 -31.44 -19.95 -1.19
CA ASN A 126 -30.92 -21.32 -1.25
C ASN A 126 -31.17 -21.97 -2.62
N SER A 127 -32.29 -21.65 -3.30
CA SER A 127 -32.54 -22.12 -4.67
C SER A 127 -31.59 -21.55 -5.72
N LEU A 128 -30.82 -20.51 -5.36
CA LEU A 128 -29.81 -19.86 -6.18
C LEU A 128 -28.39 -20.35 -5.86
N ASP A 129 -28.25 -21.40 -5.06
CA ASP A 129 -26.97 -21.89 -4.53
C ASP A 129 -26.14 -20.80 -3.81
N LEU A 130 -26.81 -19.78 -3.26
CA LEU A 130 -26.20 -18.74 -2.43
C LEU A 130 -26.12 -19.21 -0.98
N ASP A 131 -24.96 -19.71 -0.57
CA ASP A 131 -24.70 -20.10 0.80
C ASP A 131 -24.04 -18.96 1.59
N PHE A 132 -24.29 -18.92 2.92
CA PHE A 132 -23.76 -17.88 3.80
C PHE A 132 -22.22 -17.81 3.77
N ASP A 133 -21.55 -18.97 3.84
CA ASP A 133 -20.09 -19.03 3.92
C ASP A 133 -19.46 -18.53 2.61
N THR A 134 -19.99 -18.92 1.47
CA THR A 134 -19.53 -18.49 0.14
C THR A 134 -19.75 -16.98 -0.09
N VAL A 135 -20.92 -16.48 0.29
CA VAL A 135 -21.22 -15.04 0.19
C VAL A 135 -20.36 -14.24 1.18
N CYS A 136 -20.06 -14.79 2.35
CA CYS A 136 -19.18 -14.17 3.34
C CYS A 136 -17.76 -13.99 2.78
N GLU A 137 -17.19 -15.03 2.15
CA GLU A 137 -15.88 -14.94 1.48
C GLU A 137 -15.86 -13.91 0.37
N LEU A 138 -16.93 -13.81 -0.43
CA LEU A 138 -17.06 -12.81 -1.49
C LEU A 138 -17.19 -11.39 -0.93
N VAL A 139 -17.98 -11.19 0.12
CA VAL A 139 -18.14 -9.89 0.78
C VAL A 139 -16.85 -9.46 1.47
N ASP A 140 -16.16 -10.37 2.15
CA ASP A 140 -14.89 -10.07 2.81
C ASP A 140 -13.77 -9.83 1.78
N GLY A 141 -13.84 -10.48 0.61
CA GLY A 141 -13.01 -10.19 -0.56
C GLY A 141 -13.29 -8.83 -1.18
N GLU A 142 -14.56 -8.41 -1.32
CA GLU A 142 -14.94 -7.12 -1.93
C GLU A 142 -14.89 -5.93 -0.95
N ASN A 143 -15.07 -6.12 0.35
CA ASN A 143 -14.90 -5.06 1.36
C ASN A 143 -13.43 -4.62 1.50
N SER A 144 -12.53 -5.43 0.98
CA SER A 144 -11.16 -5.01 0.76
C SER A 144 -11.03 -4.01 -0.40
N ASP A 145 -12.01 -3.91 -1.30
CA ASP A 145 -12.00 -3.05 -2.49
C ASP A 145 -12.89 -1.78 -2.35
N ALA A 146 -13.69 -1.66 -1.29
CA ALA A 146 -14.72 -0.62 -1.15
C ALA A 146 -14.25 0.72 -0.54
N GLU A 147 -13.02 0.83 -0.03
CA GLU A 147 -12.47 2.13 0.42
C GLU A 147 -11.95 3.01 -0.73
N ASP A 148 -11.87 2.49 -1.97
CA ASP A 148 -11.32 3.21 -3.13
C ASP A 148 -12.37 3.72 -4.14
N LEU A 149 -13.68 3.69 -3.86
CA LEU A 149 -14.75 3.99 -4.85
C LEU A 149 -15.28 5.44 -4.81
N TYR A 150 -14.46 6.41 -4.39
CA TYR A 150 -14.68 7.84 -4.69
C TYR A 150 -13.44 8.47 -5.32
N GLY A 151 -13.01 7.95 -6.43
CA GLY A 151 -11.98 8.50 -7.29
C GLY A 151 -11.99 7.73 -8.60
N ILE A 152 -12.56 8.34 -9.62
CA ILE A 152 -12.47 7.86 -11.01
C ILE A 152 -11.00 7.78 -11.37
N ASP A 153 -10.45 6.57 -11.45
CA ASP A 153 -9.31 6.28 -12.32
C ASP A 153 -9.25 4.78 -12.62
N ASP A 154 -9.22 4.48 -13.93
CA ASP A 154 -8.90 3.18 -14.51
C ASP A 154 -7.59 2.64 -13.92
N ASN A 155 -7.64 1.69 -12.99
CA ASN A 155 -6.54 0.74 -12.85
C ASN A 155 -6.96 -0.54 -12.10
N LYS A 156 -6.64 -1.66 -12.74
CA LYS A 156 -6.73 -3.05 -12.33
C LYS A 156 -6.46 -3.29 -10.83
N SER A 157 -7.28 -4.18 -10.23
CA SER A 157 -7.11 -4.81 -8.92
C SER A 157 -5.64 -4.86 -8.43
N GLU A 158 -5.29 -4.02 -7.47
CA GLU A 158 -4.07 -4.21 -6.68
C GLU A 158 -4.32 -5.39 -5.73
N GLU A 159 -3.79 -6.52 -6.09
CA GLU A 159 -3.79 -7.74 -5.29
C GLU A 159 -3.12 -7.49 -3.94
N LYS A 160 -3.87 -7.60 -2.85
CA LYS A 160 -3.36 -7.35 -1.50
C LYS A 160 -2.31 -8.38 -1.08
N THR A 161 -1.24 -7.90 -0.47
CA THR A 161 -0.15 -8.68 0.14
C THR A 161 -0.09 -8.38 1.64
N PRO A 162 -1.04 -8.91 2.46
CA PRO A 162 -1.22 -8.46 3.84
C PRO A 162 0.04 -8.65 4.70
N THR A 163 0.77 -9.75 4.54
CA THR A 163 2.00 -10.00 5.30
C THR A 163 3.14 -9.12 4.79
N LEU A 164 3.30 -8.98 3.48
CA LEU A 164 4.30 -8.11 2.87
C LEU A 164 4.05 -6.64 3.17
N ASP A 165 2.82 -6.17 3.04
CA ASP A 165 2.46 -4.76 3.29
C ASP A 165 2.69 -4.36 4.76
N HIS A 166 2.64 -5.32 5.70
CA HIS A 166 2.95 -5.06 7.11
C HIS A 166 4.45 -4.91 7.40
N PHE A 167 5.32 -5.65 6.67
CA PHE A 167 6.77 -5.66 6.89
C PHE A 167 7.57 -5.01 5.77
N SER A 168 6.91 -4.32 4.85
CA SER A 168 7.56 -3.61 3.75
C SER A 168 6.95 -2.24 3.51
N ARG A 169 7.75 -1.36 2.91
CA ARG A 169 7.33 -0.04 2.45
C ARG A 169 7.19 -0.07 0.93
N ASP A 170 6.02 0.22 0.39
CA ASP A 170 5.79 0.28 -1.06
C ASP A 170 6.35 1.58 -1.64
N ILE A 171 7.54 1.50 -2.27
CA ILE A 171 8.22 2.63 -2.89
C ILE A 171 7.44 3.10 -4.13
N THR A 172 6.85 2.17 -4.88
CA THR A 172 6.07 2.52 -6.10
C THR A 172 4.81 3.31 -5.74
N GLN A 173 4.13 2.94 -4.66
CA GLN A 173 2.97 3.69 -4.18
C GLN A 173 3.35 5.09 -3.67
N LEU A 174 4.50 5.22 -3.01
CA LEU A 174 5.03 6.52 -2.58
C LEU A 174 5.37 7.42 -3.77
N ALA A 175 5.93 6.82 -4.84
CA ALA A 175 6.19 7.53 -6.09
C ALA A 175 4.89 8.02 -6.75
N LYS A 176 3.82 7.19 -6.79
CA LYS A 176 2.49 7.62 -7.28
C LYS A 176 1.93 8.81 -6.48
N LYS A 177 2.16 8.83 -5.16
CA LYS A 177 1.71 9.92 -4.27
C LYS A 177 2.61 11.17 -4.32
N GLY A 178 3.67 11.17 -5.12
CA GLY A 178 4.62 12.29 -5.22
C GLY A 178 5.42 12.56 -3.94
N LYS A 179 5.53 11.56 -3.04
CA LYS A 179 6.21 11.69 -1.74
C LYS A 179 7.70 11.37 -1.78
N LEU A 180 8.22 10.95 -2.94
CA LEU A 180 9.64 10.66 -3.12
C LEU A 180 10.38 11.91 -3.61
N ASP A 181 11.64 12.01 -3.23
CA ASP A 181 12.52 13.07 -3.68
C ASP A 181 12.89 12.91 -5.15
N PRO A 182 13.13 14.00 -5.88
CA PRO A 182 13.61 13.92 -7.25
C PRO A 182 15.02 13.32 -7.28
N VAL A 183 15.23 12.36 -8.18
CA VAL A 183 16.53 11.69 -8.33
C VAL A 183 17.27 12.31 -9.53
N ILE A 184 18.46 12.86 -9.26
CA ILE A 184 19.25 13.63 -10.21
C ILE A 184 20.62 12.97 -10.39
N GLY A 185 21.13 12.95 -11.63
CA GLY A 185 22.48 12.49 -11.94
C GLY A 185 22.72 10.97 -11.84
N ARG A 186 21.65 10.16 -11.72
CA ARG A 186 21.73 8.69 -11.57
C ARG A 186 21.06 7.91 -12.72
N GLU A 187 20.89 8.54 -13.87
CA GLU A 187 20.18 7.97 -15.02
C GLU A 187 20.82 6.67 -15.51
N LYS A 188 22.15 6.63 -15.57
CA LYS A 188 22.94 5.47 -16.06
C LYS A 188 22.80 4.26 -15.11
N GLU A 189 22.85 4.51 -13.82
CA GLU A 189 22.72 3.49 -12.79
C GLU A 189 21.32 2.92 -12.78
N ILE A 190 20.28 3.78 -12.82
CA ILE A 190 18.87 3.36 -12.89
C ILE A 190 18.62 2.53 -14.15
N GLU A 191 19.12 2.97 -15.32
CA GLU A 191 19.01 2.23 -16.57
C GLU A 191 19.70 0.86 -16.46
N ARG A 192 20.90 0.82 -15.85
CA ARG A 192 21.62 -0.42 -15.62
C ARG A 192 20.87 -1.38 -14.71
N VAL A 193 20.25 -0.91 -13.65
CA VAL A 193 19.38 -1.73 -12.77
C VAL A 193 18.21 -2.28 -13.57
N ALA A 194 17.52 -1.45 -14.36
CA ALA A 194 16.41 -1.88 -15.21
C ALA A 194 16.82 -2.93 -16.24
N GLN A 195 18.01 -2.77 -16.87
CA GLN A 195 18.57 -3.74 -17.80
C GLN A 195 18.86 -5.08 -17.12
N VAL A 196 19.41 -5.07 -15.90
CA VAL A 196 19.71 -6.31 -15.16
C VAL A 196 18.42 -7.02 -14.79
N LEU A 197 17.41 -6.32 -14.29
CA LEU A 197 16.10 -6.88 -13.96
C LEU A 197 15.39 -7.52 -15.16
N ALA A 198 15.63 -7.00 -16.36
CA ALA A 198 15.08 -7.54 -17.61
C ALA A 198 15.82 -8.78 -18.15
N ARG A 199 16.93 -9.22 -17.54
CA ARG A 199 17.72 -10.38 -18.00
C ARG A 199 17.02 -11.69 -17.65
N ARG A 200 17.26 -12.71 -18.45
CA ARG A 200 16.76 -14.07 -18.20
C ARG A 200 17.50 -14.79 -17.06
N LYS A 201 18.78 -14.50 -16.87
CA LYS A 201 19.64 -15.07 -15.81
C LYS A 201 20.41 -13.96 -15.15
N LYS A 202 20.78 -14.11 -13.87
CA LYS A 202 21.41 -13.06 -13.06
C LYS A 202 20.62 -11.75 -13.11
N ASN A 203 19.31 -11.88 -12.93
CA ASN A 203 18.33 -10.79 -12.99
C ASN A 203 18.14 -10.05 -11.65
N ASN A 204 18.95 -10.35 -10.65
CA ASN A 204 18.93 -9.68 -9.35
C ASN A 204 20.13 -8.74 -9.27
N PRO A 205 19.95 -7.41 -9.40
CA PRO A 205 21.03 -6.45 -9.23
C PRO A 205 21.40 -6.30 -7.75
N VAL A 206 22.67 -6.11 -7.47
CA VAL A 206 23.16 -5.66 -6.17
C VAL A 206 23.95 -4.37 -6.34
N LEU A 207 23.49 -3.31 -5.65
CA LEU A 207 24.11 -2.00 -5.62
C LEU A 207 25.23 -2.02 -4.58
N ILE A 208 26.45 -1.83 -5.04
CA ILE A 208 27.64 -1.85 -4.19
C ILE A 208 28.22 -0.45 -4.16
N GLY A 209 28.29 0.15 -2.99
CA GLY A 209 28.86 1.48 -2.81
C GLY A 209 28.96 1.85 -1.35
N GLU A 210 29.75 2.87 -1.04
CA GLU A 210 29.91 3.37 0.31
C GLU A 210 28.59 3.89 0.91
N PRO A 211 28.47 3.99 2.23
CA PRO A 211 27.29 4.62 2.85
C PRO A 211 27.12 6.05 2.36
N GLY A 212 25.87 6.50 2.16
CA GLY A 212 25.57 7.88 1.77
C GLY A 212 25.78 8.24 0.29
N VAL A 213 26.20 7.29 -0.59
CA VAL A 213 26.36 7.59 -2.03
C VAL A 213 25.06 7.61 -2.82
N GLY A 214 23.91 7.36 -2.19
CA GLY A 214 22.58 7.42 -2.82
C GLY A 214 22.10 6.09 -3.42
N LYS A 215 22.44 4.93 -2.83
CA LYS A 215 21.94 3.62 -3.29
C LYS A 215 20.40 3.53 -3.26
N THR A 216 19.79 3.99 -2.18
CA THR A 216 18.32 3.99 -2.01
C THR A 216 17.65 4.95 -2.99
N ALA A 217 18.24 6.11 -3.28
CA ALA A 217 17.73 7.08 -4.26
C ALA A 217 17.62 6.46 -5.67
N ILE A 218 18.56 5.58 -6.07
CA ILE A 218 18.49 4.87 -7.35
C ILE A 218 17.22 4.01 -7.45
N ILE A 219 16.81 3.37 -6.36
CA ILE A 219 15.60 2.54 -6.32
C ILE A 219 14.34 3.41 -6.34
N GLU A 220 14.36 4.54 -5.66
CA GLU A 220 13.28 5.53 -5.72
C GLU A 220 13.12 6.11 -7.13
N GLY A 221 14.24 6.44 -7.80
CA GLY A 221 14.25 6.85 -9.19
C GLY A 221 13.74 5.77 -10.15
N LEU A 222 14.07 4.50 -9.90
CA LEU A 222 13.52 3.38 -10.66
C LEU A 222 12.00 3.28 -10.49
N ALA A 223 11.49 3.45 -9.26
CA ALA A 223 10.06 3.44 -8.99
C ALA A 223 9.33 4.59 -9.70
N GLN A 224 9.90 5.79 -9.71
CA GLN A 224 9.38 6.93 -10.46
C GLN A 224 9.31 6.65 -11.97
N ARG A 225 10.37 6.06 -12.54
CA ARG A 225 10.41 5.69 -13.97
C ARG A 225 9.44 4.56 -14.33
N ILE A 226 9.17 3.62 -13.41
CA ILE A 226 8.14 2.59 -13.60
C ILE A 226 6.77 3.23 -13.76
N ILE A 227 6.43 4.20 -12.90
CA ILE A 227 5.14 4.91 -12.96
C ILE A 227 5.04 5.74 -14.24
N GLN A 228 6.11 6.44 -14.62
CA GLN A 228 6.18 7.22 -15.86
C GLN A 228 6.25 6.35 -17.10
N LYS A 229 6.35 5.01 -16.96
CA LYS A 229 6.50 4.03 -18.06
C LYS A 229 7.73 4.28 -18.94
N THR A 230 8.78 4.90 -18.40
CA THR A 230 10.06 5.17 -19.08
C THR A 230 11.09 4.04 -18.92
N VAL A 231 10.64 2.86 -18.49
CA VAL A 231 11.43 1.62 -18.33
C VAL A 231 11.01 0.57 -19.37
N PRO A 232 11.78 -0.52 -19.55
CA PRO A 232 11.36 -1.63 -20.41
C PRO A 232 9.98 -2.17 -20.07
N ARG A 233 9.19 -2.59 -21.06
CA ARG A 233 7.79 -3.07 -20.90
C ARG A 233 7.62 -4.15 -19.84
N LEU A 234 8.64 -4.99 -19.63
CA LEU A 234 8.65 -6.04 -18.59
C LEU A 234 8.53 -5.49 -17.15
N LEU A 235 8.87 -4.21 -16.96
CA LEU A 235 8.86 -3.55 -15.66
C LEU A 235 7.66 -2.60 -15.46
N HIS A 236 6.82 -2.34 -16.48
CA HIS A 236 5.74 -1.33 -16.42
C HIS A 236 4.70 -1.57 -15.32
N ASN A 237 4.45 -2.83 -14.96
CA ASN A 237 3.45 -3.21 -13.96
C ASN A 237 4.08 -3.80 -12.70
N LYS A 238 5.37 -3.53 -12.47
CA LYS A 238 6.07 -4.03 -11.29
C LYS A 238 5.89 -3.06 -10.12
N ARG A 239 5.75 -3.64 -8.91
CA ARG A 239 5.77 -2.91 -7.63
C ARG A 239 7.11 -3.17 -6.94
N ILE A 240 7.73 -2.12 -6.42
CA ILE A 240 8.97 -2.22 -5.63
C ILE A 240 8.60 -2.07 -4.15
N LEU A 241 8.89 -3.12 -3.39
CA LEU A 241 8.66 -3.19 -1.96
C LEU A 241 10.00 -3.20 -1.22
N SER A 242 10.25 -2.23 -0.37
CA SER A 242 11.42 -2.20 0.51
C SER A 242 11.14 -3.02 1.76
N LEU A 243 11.83 -4.14 1.92
CA LEU A 243 11.65 -5.05 3.05
C LEU A 243 12.40 -4.53 4.28
N ASP A 244 11.70 -4.40 5.40
CA ASP A 244 12.28 -4.06 6.71
C ASP A 244 12.62 -5.33 7.50
N LEU A 245 13.88 -5.73 7.45
CA LEU A 245 14.37 -6.91 8.17
C LEU A 245 14.37 -6.71 9.69
N ALA A 246 14.54 -5.48 10.16
CA ALA A 246 14.51 -5.18 11.60
C ALA A 246 13.09 -5.34 12.16
N ALA A 247 12.06 -4.88 11.41
CA ALA A 247 10.67 -5.07 11.77
C ALA A 247 10.28 -6.57 11.81
N LEU A 248 10.84 -7.39 10.92
CA LEU A 248 10.60 -8.85 10.90
C LEU A 248 11.13 -9.56 12.15
N VAL A 249 12.28 -9.14 12.64
CA VAL A 249 12.91 -9.69 13.86
C VAL A 249 12.24 -9.15 15.12
N SER A 250 11.74 -7.92 15.06
CA SER A 250 11.11 -7.25 16.19
C SER A 250 9.90 -8.03 16.71
N GLY A 251 9.81 -8.18 18.03
CA GLY A 251 8.72 -8.88 18.70
C GLY A 251 8.74 -10.41 18.58
N THR A 252 9.74 -11.01 17.95
CA THR A 252 9.92 -12.48 17.95
C THR A 252 10.72 -12.90 19.16
N LYS A 253 10.10 -13.71 20.04
CA LYS A 253 10.78 -14.29 21.21
C LYS A 253 11.55 -15.57 20.85
N TYR A 254 11.15 -16.26 19.79
CA TYR A 254 11.70 -17.54 19.37
C TYR A 254 12.02 -17.51 17.87
N ARG A 255 13.11 -18.18 17.52
CA ARG A 255 13.58 -18.34 16.12
C ARG A 255 12.49 -18.82 15.15
N GLY A 256 11.65 -19.77 15.58
CA GLY A 256 10.58 -20.32 14.75
C GLY A 256 9.54 -19.28 14.29
N GLN A 257 9.27 -18.26 15.11
CA GLN A 257 8.32 -17.19 14.74
C GLN A 257 8.85 -16.31 13.60
N PHE A 258 10.15 -16.04 13.60
CA PHE A 258 10.78 -15.31 12.49
C PHE A 258 10.78 -16.15 11.21
N GLU A 259 11.14 -17.43 11.30
CA GLU A 259 11.14 -18.35 10.16
C GLU A 259 9.73 -18.50 9.56
N GLU A 260 8.70 -18.57 10.38
CA GLU A 260 7.29 -18.61 9.93
C GLU A 260 6.86 -17.34 9.22
N ARG A 261 7.17 -16.15 9.78
CA ARG A 261 6.90 -14.86 9.12
C ARG A 261 7.63 -14.75 7.78
N LEU A 262 8.90 -15.10 7.75
CA LEU A 262 9.70 -15.07 6.53
C LEU A 262 9.17 -16.03 5.47
N LYS A 263 8.73 -17.24 5.89
CA LYS A 263 8.12 -18.22 5.00
C LYS A 263 6.81 -17.70 4.40
N SER A 264 5.98 -17.02 5.19
CA SER A 264 4.73 -16.42 4.70
C SER A 264 5.03 -15.35 3.65
N ILE A 265 6.00 -14.47 3.91
CA ILE A 265 6.46 -13.46 2.96
C ILE A 265 6.98 -14.10 1.67
N MET A 266 7.79 -15.17 1.78
CA MET A 266 8.31 -15.86 0.60
C MET A 266 7.20 -16.49 -0.24
N ASN A 267 6.19 -17.07 0.38
CA ASN A 267 5.02 -17.63 -0.31
C ASN A 267 4.23 -16.54 -1.05
N GLU A 268 4.00 -15.38 -0.43
CA GLU A 268 3.35 -14.25 -1.09
C GLU A 268 4.17 -13.73 -2.29
N LEU A 269 5.49 -13.71 -2.18
CA LEU A 269 6.37 -13.28 -3.25
C LEU A 269 6.42 -14.25 -4.43
N GLU A 270 6.48 -15.56 -4.16
CA GLU A 270 6.51 -16.60 -5.19
C GLU A 270 5.18 -16.68 -5.94
N SER A 271 4.06 -16.42 -5.26
CA SER A 271 2.73 -16.42 -5.88
C SER A 271 2.53 -15.27 -6.86
N ARG A 272 3.33 -14.19 -6.76
CA ARG A 272 3.11 -12.94 -7.50
C ARG A 272 4.33 -12.51 -8.32
N LYS A 273 4.21 -12.60 -9.62
CA LYS A 273 5.29 -12.24 -10.56
C LYS A 273 5.47 -10.73 -10.77
N ASN A 274 4.61 -9.89 -10.22
CA ASN A 274 4.66 -8.43 -10.40
C ASN A 274 5.44 -7.69 -9.30
N LEU A 275 6.00 -8.40 -8.32
CA LEU A 275 6.72 -7.82 -7.20
C LEU A 275 8.23 -7.83 -7.43
N ILE A 276 8.88 -6.76 -6.98
CA ILE A 276 10.34 -6.64 -6.86
C ILE A 276 10.63 -6.26 -5.42
N ILE A 277 11.44 -7.06 -4.72
CA ILE A 277 11.88 -6.73 -3.37
C ILE A 277 13.16 -5.91 -3.43
N PHE A 278 13.18 -4.84 -2.67
CA PHE A 278 14.41 -4.14 -2.33
C PHE A 278 14.82 -4.48 -0.90
N ILE A 279 16.06 -4.89 -0.73
CA ILE A 279 16.65 -5.21 0.56
C ILE A 279 17.87 -4.30 0.74
N ASP A 280 17.71 -3.33 1.62
CA ASP A 280 18.86 -2.56 2.05
C ASP A 280 19.70 -3.38 3.03
N GLU A 281 21.00 -3.14 3.07
CA GLU A 281 21.95 -3.93 3.86
C GLU A 281 21.81 -5.46 3.61
N LEU A 282 21.84 -5.87 2.32
CA LEU A 282 21.65 -7.26 1.90
C LEU A 282 22.53 -8.26 2.68
N HIS A 283 23.69 -7.81 3.18
CA HIS A 283 24.60 -8.62 4.00
C HIS A 283 23.97 -9.10 5.30
N THR A 284 22.97 -8.39 5.84
CA THR A 284 22.26 -8.77 7.06
C THR A 284 21.50 -10.10 6.90
N LEU A 285 21.05 -10.43 5.70
CA LEU A 285 20.44 -11.73 5.39
C LEU A 285 21.43 -12.89 5.51
N VAL A 286 22.72 -12.64 5.22
CA VAL A 286 23.75 -13.67 5.08
C VAL A 286 24.69 -13.69 6.29
N GLY A 287 24.91 -12.53 6.91
CA GLY A 287 25.97 -12.31 7.90
C GLY A 287 25.56 -12.45 9.36
N ALA A 288 24.28 -12.64 9.64
CA ALA A 288 23.79 -12.82 10.98
C ALA A 288 24.25 -14.16 11.65
N GLY A 289 25.08 -14.97 10.98
CA GLY A 289 25.52 -16.32 11.36
C GLY A 289 26.80 -16.47 12.20
N GLY A 290 27.41 -15.39 12.70
CA GLY A 290 28.72 -15.46 13.36
C GLY A 290 28.74 -15.67 14.87
N ALA A 291 27.65 -15.50 15.59
CA ALA A 291 27.52 -15.80 17.00
C ALA A 291 26.39 -16.80 17.21
N SER A 292 26.57 -17.76 18.08
CA SER A 292 25.62 -18.83 18.40
C SER A 292 24.20 -18.30 18.62
N GLY A 293 23.34 -18.40 17.60
CA GLY A 293 21.92 -17.97 17.67
C GLY A 293 21.45 -17.01 16.57
N SER A 294 22.30 -16.59 15.63
CA SER A 294 21.91 -15.66 14.58
C SER A 294 21.07 -16.33 13.51
N LEU A 295 20.06 -15.60 13.07
CA LEU A 295 19.03 -15.98 12.11
C LEU A 295 19.63 -16.09 10.71
N ASP A 296 19.78 -17.29 10.16
CA ASP A 296 20.24 -17.51 8.79
C ASP A 296 19.04 -17.46 7.82
N ALA A 297 18.60 -16.23 7.52
CA ALA A 297 17.52 -16.00 6.56
C ALA A 297 17.94 -16.40 5.14
N SER A 298 19.24 -16.43 4.84
CA SER A 298 19.76 -16.70 3.48
C SER A 298 19.33 -18.07 2.96
N ASN A 299 19.25 -19.08 3.84
CA ASN A 299 18.84 -20.41 3.45
C ASN A 299 17.39 -20.49 2.96
N MET A 300 16.54 -19.56 3.38
CA MET A 300 15.15 -19.47 2.92
C MET A 300 15.03 -18.76 1.58
N PHE A 301 15.86 -17.74 1.33
CA PHE A 301 15.88 -17.02 0.05
C PHE A 301 16.58 -17.78 -1.08
N LYS A 302 17.61 -18.57 -0.76
CA LYS A 302 18.43 -19.30 -1.76
C LYS A 302 17.63 -20.15 -2.74
N PRO A 303 16.63 -20.95 -2.33
CA PRO A 303 15.85 -21.78 -3.26
C PRO A 303 15.08 -20.93 -4.28
N SER A 304 14.39 -19.87 -3.83
CA SER A 304 13.56 -19.01 -4.67
C SER A 304 14.38 -18.14 -5.62
N LEU A 305 15.53 -17.62 -5.14
CA LEU A 305 16.52 -16.96 -5.98
C LEU A 305 17.13 -17.94 -6.99
N ALA A 306 17.33 -19.20 -6.60
CA ALA A 306 17.89 -20.23 -7.48
C ALA A 306 16.94 -20.60 -8.62
N ARG A 307 15.66 -20.69 -8.37
CA ARG A 307 14.63 -20.98 -9.38
C ARG A 307 14.39 -19.77 -10.30
N GLY A 308 14.69 -18.54 -9.84
CA GLY A 308 14.40 -17.30 -10.57
C GLY A 308 12.97 -16.83 -10.41
N ASP A 309 12.25 -17.35 -9.41
CA ASP A 309 10.86 -16.99 -9.09
C ASP A 309 10.78 -15.64 -8.38
N LEU A 310 11.90 -15.18 -7.82
CA LEU A 310 12.02 -13.94 -7.06
C LEU A 310 12.86 -12.90 -7.81
N HIS A 311 12.34 -11.67 -7.90
CA HIS A 311 13.11 -10.50 -8.31
C HIS A 311 13.53 -9.72 -7.06
N CYS A 312 14.83 -9.61 -6.84
CA CYS A 312 15.40 -8.94 -5.69
C CYS A 312 16.44 -7.90 -6.12
N ILE A 313 16.39 -6.73 -5.52
CA ILE A 313 17.45 -5.71 -5.61
C ILE A 313 18.10 -5.62 -4.24
N GLY A 314 19.40 -5.80 -4.15
CA GLY A 314 20.14 -5.64 -2.90
C GLY A 314 20.96 -4.36 -2.91
N ALA A 315 21.19 -3.79 -1.73
CA ALA A 315 22.19 -2.74 -1.52
C ALA A 315 23.15 -3.16 -0.40
N THR A 316 24.43 -2.86 -0.56
CA THR A 316 25.45 -3.20 0.45
C THR A 316 26.74 -2.41 0.17
N THR A 317 27.70 -2.47 1.09
CA THR A 317 29.05 -1.94 0.86
C THR A 317 29.96 -2.96 0.19
N LEU A 318 31.09 -2.52 -0.35
CA LEU A 318 32.03 -3.41 -1.04
C LEU A 318 32.64 -4.44 -0.07
N ASN A 319 32.95 -4.02 1.15
CA ASN A 319 33.55 -4.89 2.16
C ASN A 319 32.58 -5.98 2.59
N GLU A 320 31.33 -5.63 2.87
CA GLU A 320 30.28 -6.56 3.26
C GLU A 320 29.91 -7.51 2.13
N TYR A 321 29.87 -7.01 0.89
CA TYR A 321 29.66 -7.85 -0.29
C TYR A 321 30.72 -8.96 -0.37
N ARG A 322 32.01 -8.60 -0.24
CA ARG A 322 33.13 -9.56 -0.27
C ARG A 322 33.10 -10.56 0.88
N GLN A 323 32.71 -10.09 2.08
CA GLN A 323 32.69 -10.95 3.27
C GLN A 323 31.54 -11.95 3.28
N HIS A 324 30.36 -11.55 2.82
CA HIS A 324 29.14 -12.30 3.03
C HIS A 324 28.54 -12.89 1.74
N ILE A 325 28.54 -12.16 0.62
CA ILE A 325 27.85 -12.57 -0.59
C ILE A 325 28.79 -13.27 -1.58
N GLU A 326 30.00 -12.75 -1.78
CA GLU A 326 30.97 -13.30 -2.73
C GLU A 326 31.48 -14.68 -2.32
N LYS A 327 31.54 -14.96 -1.02
CA LYS A 327 31.91 -16.29 -0.48
C LYS A 327 30.82 -17.33 -0.66
N ASP A 328 29.58 -16.92 -0.83
CA ASP A 328 28.46 -17.81 -1.07
C ASP A 328 28.24 -18.00 -2.58
N GLY A 329 28.78 -19.07 -3.14
CA GLY A 329 28.69 -19.34 -4.58
C GLY A 329 27.26 -19.51 -5.11
N ALA A 330 26.26 -19.76 -4.26
CA ALA A 330 24.86 -19.84 -4.66
C ALA A 330 24.27 -18.44 -4.89
N LEU A 331 24.62 -17.49 -4.04
CA LEU A 331 24.18 -16.10 -4.16
C LEU A 331 24.96 -15.35 -5.23
N GLU A 332 26.29 -15.51 -5.30
CA GLU A 332 27.14 -14.86 -6.29
C GLU A 332 26.69 -15.13 -7.74
N ARG A 333 26.26 -16.37 -8.01
CA ARG A 333 25.78 -16.74 -9.35
C ARG A 333 24.43 -16.13 -9.71
N ARG A 334 23.70 -15.57 -8.74
CA ARG A 334 22.35 -15.02 -8.93
C ARG A 334 22.31 -13.51 -8.95
N PHE A 335 23.24 -12.87 -8.22
CA PHE A 335 23.34 -11.43 -8.17
C PHE A 335 24.28 -10.86 -9.25
N GLN A 336 23.90 -9.72 -9.82
CA GLN A 336 24.72 -8.94 -10.73
C GLN A 336 25.23 -7.69 -10.00
N LYS A 337 26.54 -7.57 -9.87
CA LYS A 337 27.20 -6.41 -9.26
C LYS A 337 26.97 -5.14 -10.11
N ILE A 338 26.58 -4.06 -9.45
CA ILE A 338 26.51 -2.69 -10.00
C ILE A 338 27.24 -1.80 -8.99
N ILE A 339 28.37 -1.25 -9.41
CA ILE A 339 29.18 -0.39 -8.54
C ILE A 339 28.62 1.03 -8.63
N ILE A 340 28.35 1.62 -7.47
CA ILE A 340 27.85 2.98 -7.31
C ILE A 340 28.98 3.81 -6.70
N ASN A 341 29.48 4.75 -7.50
CA ASN A 341 30.50 5.67 -7.02
C ASN A 341 29.88 6.91 -6.37
N SER A 342 30.66 7.55 -5.47
CA SER A 342 30.31 8.87 -4.98
C SER A 342 30.22 9.85 -6.15
N PRO A 343 29.19 10.73 -6.19
CA PRO A 343 29.12 11.78 -7.20
C PRO A 343 30.28 12.76 -7.05
N SER A 344 30.63 13.41 -8.13
CA SER A 344 31.58 14.53 -8.13
C SER A 344 30.98 15.74 -7.43
N VAL A 345 31.81 16.74 -7.11
CA VAL A 345 31.37 18.00 -6.50
C VAL A 345 30.29 18.67 -7.36
N ASN A 346 30.48 18.75 -8.68
CA ASN A 346 29.52 19.37 -9.59
C ASN A 346 28.18 18.62 -9.61
N GLU A 347 28.21 17.28 -9.72
CA GLU A 347 27.00 16.44 -9.67
C GLU A 347 26.30 16.59 -8.31
N SER A 348 27.04 16.74 -7.22
CA SER A 348 26.47 16.94 -5.87
C SER A 348 25.77 18.30 -5.76
N ILE A 349 26.31 19.36 -6.38
CA ILE A 349 25.66 20.67 -6.47
C ILE A 349 24.34 20.55 -7.23
N GLU A 350 24.33 19.84 -8.38
CA GLU A 350 23.09 19.61 -9.12
C GLU A 350 22.05 18.83 -8.30
N ILE A 351 22.47 17.83 -7.54
CA ILE A 351 21.60 17.05 -6.63
C ILE A 351 21.00 17.98 -5.57
N LEU A 352 21.81 18.77 -4.87
CA LEU A 352 21.32 19.69 -3.86
C LEU A 352 20.41 20.77 -4.43
N MET A 353 20.70 21.29 -5.62
CA MET A 353 19.84 22.21 -6.33
C MET A 353 18.44 21.62 -6.60
N GLY A 354 18.38 20.35 -6.97
CA GLY A 354 17.10 19.67 -7.18
C GLY A 354 16.34 19.31 -5.91
N LEU A 355 17.04 19.21 -4.78
CA LEU A 355 16.43 18.97 -3.46
C LEU A 355 16.04 20.28 -2.76
N LYS A 356 16.59 21.41 -3.20
CA LYS A 356 16.47 22.74 -2.60
C LYS A 356 15.04 23.08 -2.19
N ASP A 357 14.11 23.00 -3.12
CA ASP A 357 12.71 23.44 -2.89
C ASP A 357 12.06 22.66 -1.73
N ARG A 358 12.36 21.37 -1.58
CA ARG A 358 11.82 20.53 -0.50
C ARG A 358 12.36 20.92 0.87
N TYR A 359 13.66 21.23 0.94
CA TYR A 359 14.28 21.68 2.19
C TYR A 359 13.86 23.11 2.53
N GLU A 360 13.67 24.00 1.52
CA GLU A 360 13.09 25.33 1.69
C GLU A 360 11.68 25.27 2.28
N ASP A 361 10.82 24.39 1.74
CA ASP A 361 9.46 24.17 2.23
C ASP A 361 9.46 23.60 3.66
N HIS A 362 10.36 22.65 3.93
CA HIS A 362 10.42 21.99 5.25
C HIS A 362 10.85 22.94 6.36
N HIS A 363 11.90 23.72 6.13
CA HIS A 363 12.46 24.64 7.12
C HIS A 363 11.86 26.04 7.06
N ASN A 364 11.03 26.32 6.05
CA ASN A 364 10.48 27.67 5.77
C ASN A 364 11.60 28.75 5.65
N VAL A 365 12.66 28.40 4.93
CA VAL A 365 13.83 29.25 4.65
C VAL A 365 14.10 29.27 3.15
N LYS A 366 14.97 30.18 2.67
CA LYS A 366 15.45 30.19 1.29
C LYS A 366 16.97 30.01 1.26
N TYR A 367 17.42 29.11 0.41
CA TYR A 367 18.84 28.87 0.17
C TYR A 367 19.30 29.63 -1.07
N SER A 368 20.39 30.40 -0.96
CA SER A 368 21.03 30.96 -2.14
C SER A 368 21.86 29.89 -2.85
N ASN A 369 22.18 30.15 -4.14
CA ASN A 369 23.01 29.21 -4.90
C ASN A 369 24.43 29.10 -4.30
N GLU A 370 24.95 30.24 -3.83
CA GLU A 370 26.25 30.28 -3.15
C GLU A 370 26.26 29.46 -1.84
N ALA A 371 25.13 29.43 -1.12
CA ALA A 371 25.01 28.60 0.07
C ALA A 371 25.05 27.11 -0.27
N ILE A 372 24.41 26.68 -1.33
CA ILE A 372 24.43 25.29 -1.81
C ILE A 372 25.85 24.91 -2.25
N ASP A 373 26.53 25.77 -3.03
CA ASP A 373 27.91 25.55 -3.44
C ASP A 373 28.84 25.44 -2.20
N ALA A 374 28.63 26.32 -1.21
CA ALA A 374 29.39 26.27 0.04
C ALA A 374 29.15 24.96 0.80
N CYS A 375 27.91 24.49 0.93
CA CYS A 375 27.59 23.20 1.58
C CYS A 375 28.38 22.06 0.96
N VAL A 376 28.46 21.96 -0.37
CA VAL A 376 29.19 20.91 -1.05
C VAL A 376 30.70 21.05 -0.89
N HIS A 377 31.24 22.24 -1.17
CA HIS A 377 32.69 22.46 -1.11
C HIS A 377 33.26 22.33 0.31
N LEU A 378 32.55 22.86 1.32
CA LEU A 378 33.03 22.81 2.70
C LEU A 378 32.85 21.39 3.28
N SER A 379 31.76 20.70 2.96
CA SER A 379 31.61 19.28 3.36
C SER A 379 32.72 18.41 2.77
N GLU A 380 33.08 18.61 1.51
CA GLU A 380 34.14 17.83 0.87
C GLU A 380 35.51 18.13 1.51
N ARG A 381 35.75 19.37 1.90
CA ARG A 381 37.02 19.79 2.49
C ARG A 381 37.18 19.36 3.94
N TYR A 382 36.13 19.41 4.75
CA TYR A 382 36.24 19.27 6.21
C TYR A 382 35.69 17.96 6.75
N ILE A 383 34.74 17.32 6.05
CA ILE A 383 34.15 16.04 6.45
C ILE A 383 34.74 14.93 5.61
N THR A 384 35.70 14.20 6.19
CA THR A 384 36.49 13.16 5.50
C THR A 384 36.00 11.74 5.73
N ASP A 385 35.15 11.53 6.74
CA ASP A 385 34.63 10.23 7.19
C ASP A 385 33.32 9.84 6.49
N ARG A 386 32.74 10.74 5.70
CA ARG A 386 31.50 10.53 4.96
C ARG A 386 31.64 10.87 3.48
N PHE A 387 30.70 10.40 2.66
CA PHE A 387 30.71 10.55 1.20
C PHE A 387 29.64 11.55 0.72
N LEU A 388 29.94 12.20 -0.40
CA LEU A 388 28.94 12.97 -1.13
C LEU A 388 27.89 12.00 -1.75
N PRO A 389 26.62 12.42 -1.88
CA PRO A 389 26.09 13.75 -1.54
C PRO A 389 25.64 13.90 -0.08
N ASP A 390 25.56 12.79 0.68
CA ASP A 390 24.97 12.69 2.02
C ASP A 390 25.49 13.76 2.99
N LYS A 391 26.82 13.87 3.12
CA LYS A 391 27.45 14.88 3.98
C LYS A 391 27.09 16.34 3.62
N ALA A 392 26.84 16.62 2.34
CA ALA A 392 26.43 17.97 1.91
C ALA A 392 24.94 18.21 2.16
N ILE A 393 24.12 17.17 2.03
CA ILE A 393 22.69 17.22 2.36
C ILE A 393 22.53 17.43 3.88
N ASP A 394 23.29 16.73 4.71
CA ASP A 394 23.26 16.91 6.18
C ASP A 394 23.58 18.37 6.58
N ILE A 395 24.58 18.98 5.94
CA ILE A 395 24.92 20.39 6.20
C ILE A 395 23.79 21.32 5.75
N LEU A 396 23.19 21.07 4.59
CA LEU A 396 22.06 21.85 4.10
C LEU A 396 20.87 21.80 5.07
N ASP A 397 20.56 20.61 5.57
CA ASP A 397 19.47 20.36 6.52
C ASP A 397 19.74 21.04 7.87
N GLU A 398 20.94 20.87 8.42
CA GLU A 398 21.37 21.50 9.68
C GLU A 398 21.36 23.03 9.60
N ALA A 399 21.87 23.59 8.48
CA ALA A 399 21.86 25.03 8.26
C ALA A 399 20.44 25.59 8.17
N GLY A 400 19.53 24.86 7.50
CA GLY A 400 18.11 25.23 7.42
C GLY A 400 17.42 25.21 8.78
N ALA A 401 17.61 24.13 9.54
CA ALA A 401 17.05 23.97 10.87
C ALA A 401 17.53 25.10 11.80
N ARG A 402 18.82 25.41 11.76
CA ARG A 402 19.42 26.46 12.58
C ARG A 402 18.90 27.85 12.17
N SER A 403 18.82 28.14 10.87
CA SER A 403 18.25 29.40 10.37
C SER A 403 16.79 29.59 10.78
N HIS A 404 15.99 28.53 10.70
CA HIS A 404 14.59 28.55 11.16
C HIS A 404 14.48 28.87 12.65
N MET A 405 15.32 28.27 13.50
CA MET A 405 15.36 28.56 14.95
C MET A 405 15.72 30.02 15.25
N PHE A 406 16.69 30.59 14.56
CA PHE A 406 17.08 31.99 14.75
C PHE A 406 15.99 32.96 14.29
N ASN A 407 15.31 32.67 13.18
CA ASN A 407 14.19 33.48 12.69
C ASN A 407 12.97 33.40 13.63
N ALA A 408 12.70 32.25 14.23
CA ALA A 408 11.61 32.10 15.21
C ALA A 408 11.85 32.91 16.50
N VAL A 409 13.10 33.12 16.91
CA VAL A 409 13.47 33.95 18.08
C VAL A 409 13.46 35.43 17.74
N SER A 410 13.67 35.82 16.45
CA SER A 410 13.77 37.19 15.99
C SER A 410 12.43 37.91 15.83
N TYR A 411 11.29 37.24 15.98
CA TYR A 411 9.97 37.88 15.90
C TYR A 411 9.65 38.85 17.05
N THR A 412 10.50 38.93 18.07
CA THR A 412 10.31 39.86 19.21
C THR A 412 11.17 41.11 19.19
N HIS A 413 12.23 41.23 18.36
CA HIS A 413 12.99 42.50 18.25
C HIS A 413 13.80 42.63 16.96
N LEU A 414 13.45 43.69 16.20
CA LEU A 414 14.28 44.56 15.35
C LEU A 414 14.60 44.13 13.90
N ARG A 415 14.12 45.02 13.02
CA ARG A 415 14.63 45.33 11.67
C ARG A 415 16.17 45.42 11.68
N ALA A 416 16.83 44.56 10.93
CA ALA A 416 18.09 44.85 10.29
C ALA A 416 18.23 44.00 9.03
N HIS A 417 18.39 44.64 7.90
CA HIS A 417 18.81 44.05 6.64
C HIS A 417 20.24 43.50 6.81
N GLU A 418 20.35 42.18 7.01
CA GLU A 418 21.56 41.46 6.68
C GLU A 418 21.16 40.30 5.79
N THR A 419 21.81 40.19 4.64
CA THR A 419 21.57 39.20 3.58
C THR A 419 21.83 37.81 4.10
N ASP A 420 20.86 36.90 3.91
CA ASP A 420 20.83 35.49 4.37
C ASP A 420 22.07 34.66 3.97
N SER A 421 22.78 35.07 2.89
CA SER A 421 24.05 34.45 2.47
C SER A 421 25.20 34.57 3.46
N TYR A 422 25.22 35.61 4.29
CA TYR A 422 26.25 35.82 5.30
C TYR A 422 26.08 34.93 6.53
N LEU A 423 24.84 34.55 6.86
CA LEU A 423 24.53 33.70 8.00
C LEU A 423 24.98 32.27 7.74
N VAL A 424 24.71 31.70 6.58
CA VAL A 424 25.10 30.34 6.24
C VAL A 424 26.62 30.19 6.16
N CYS A 425 27.34 31.14 5.56
CA CYS A 425 28.81 31.11 5.54
C CYS A 425 29.45 31.26 6.94
N ARG A 426 28.84 32.04 7.83
CA ARG A 426 29.35 32.24 9.19
C ARG A 426 29.11 31.03 10.09
N LEU A 427 28.00 30.34 9.89
CA LEU A 427 27.64 29.11 10.63
C LEU A 427 28.48 27.90 10.26
N LEU A 428 29.14 27.90 9.09
CA LEU A 428 30.05 26.84 8.64
C LEU A 428 31.51 27.12 9.06
N LEU A 429 31.82 28.32 9.58
CA LEU A 429 33.16 28.73 10.00
C LEU A 429 33.35 28.78 11.52
N GLU A 430 32.30 28.71 12.33
CA GLU A 430 32.32 28.49 13.79
C GLU A 430 32.10 27.02 14.14
#